data_e793b15df158dd60ffd4b8e793ec8c57
#
_entry.id   e793b15df158dd60ffd4b8e793ec8c57
#
_cell.length_a   1.000
_cell.length_b   1.000
_cell.length_c   1.000
_cell.angle_alpha   90.00
_cell.angle_beta   90.00
_cell.angle_gamma   90.00
#
_symmetry.space_group_name_H-M   'P 1'
#
loop_
_entity.id
_entity.type
_entity.pdbx_description
1 polymer ?
#
loop_
_entity_poly.entity_id
_entity_poly.type
_entity_poly.pdbx_seq_one_letter_code
_entity_poly.pdbx_strand_id
1 'polypeptide(L)'
;HPNEKIFIAYNSILQIQNIISSLEEEVKKECAILCSEASIKEAGEYYAAKLDSNDVLPNRINFATCCYFTGIDISDNYHLITVSDSRRDYSMLTLDRMTQIYGRCRGEYKILSDTIVYNTKDYALVEDMRTYPDSLVRKANKVLRLITAADDISQGDYTLANLFSIVKEAIKDKAQERISNDEPINLIRRNIYGEYVPAYLNIDYLVERMELYRGLYFLPEKMKEALDKCANIAQ
;
A
#
# COMPACT_ATOMS: atom_id res chain seq x y z
N HIS A 1 9.96 -22.86 20.79
CA HIS A 1 10.77 -22.38 21.93
C HIS A 1 10.03 -21.23 22.60
N PRO A 2 9.70 -21.29 23.91
CA PRO A 2 8.83 -20.32 24.58
C PRO A 2 9.42 -18.91 24.72
N ASN A 3 10.73 -18.75 24.51
CA ASN A 3 11.42 -17.46 24.68
C ASN A 3 11.83 -16.79 23.35
N GLU A 4 11.55 -17.38 22.22
CA GLU A 4 11.87 -16.79 20.92
C GLU A 4 10.82 -15.76 20.51
N LYS A 5 11.29 -14.58 20.09
CA LYS A 5 10.42 -13.51 19.66
C LYS A 5 9.97 -13.70 18.21
N ILE A 6 8.81 -13.14 17.90
CA ILE A 6 8.22 -13.14 16.56
C ILE A 6 7.96 -11.69 16.16
N PHE A 7 8.46 -11.31 15.00
CA PHE A 7 8.18 -10.03 14.38
C PHE A 7 7.35 -10.23 13.12
N ILE A 8 6.14 -9.68 13.11
CA ILE A 8 5.16 -9.83 12.04
C ILE A 8 4.95 -8.49 11.36
N ALA A 9 5.51 -8.32 10.17
CA ALA A 9 5.33 -7.14 9.34
C ALA A 9 4.02 -7.23 8.55
N TYR A 10 2.98 -6.52 8.98
CA TYR A 10 1.68 -6.49 8.31
C TYR A 10 1.05 -5.11 8.35
N ASN A 11 0.89 -4.47 7.18
CA ASN A 11 0.38 -3.11 7.10
C ASN A 11 -1.15 -3.05 7.14
N SER A 12 -1.77 -3.57 8.22
CA SER A 12 -3.22 -3.46 8.44
C SER A 12 -3.59 -3.70 9.90
N ILE A 13 -3.82 -2.64 10.66
CA ILE A 13 -4.19 -2.74 12.09
C ILE A 13 -5.46 -3.56 12.26
N LEU A 14 -6.49 -3.32 11.44
CA LEU A 14 -7.74 -4.08 11.51
C LEU A 14 -7.51 -5.59 11.37
N GLN A 15 -6.63 -6.02 10.43
CA GLN A 15 -6.35 -7.44 10.26
C GLN A 15 -5.46 -7.98 11.37
N ILE A 16 -4.52 -7.19 11.87
CA ILE A 16 -3.71 -7.54 13.05
C ILE A 16 -4.64 -7.80 14.24
N GLN A 17 -5.59 -6.92 14.51
CA GLN A 17 -6.57 -7.12 15.58
C GLN A 17 -7.45 -8.35 15.38
N ASN A 18 -7.88 -8.62 14.15
CA ASN A 18 -8.63 -9.85 13.84
C ASN A 18 -7.79 -11.11 14.11
N ILE A 19 -6.49 -11.07 13.80
CA ILE A 19 -5.57 -12.15 14.13
C ILE A 19 -5.46 -12.30 15.65
N ILE A 20 -5.15 -11.22 16.38
CA ILE A 20 -4.99 -11.24 17.83
C ILE A 20 -6.29 -11.74 18.50
N SER A 21 -7.45 -11.27 18.06
CA SER A 21 -8.75 -11.66 18.63
C SER A 21 -9.04 -13.15 18.49
N SER A 22 -8.47 -13.81 17.50
CA SER A 22 -8.62 -15.25 17.26
C SER A 22 -7.66 -16.13 18.09
N LEU A 23 -6.68 -15.52 18.77
CA LEU A 23 -5.72 -16.24 19.60
C LEU A 23 -6.33 -16.59 20.98
N GLU A 24 -5.69 -17.52 21.69
CA GLU A 24 -6.00 -17.83 23.09
C GLU A 24 -5.62 -16.65 24.00
N GLU A 25 -6.36 -16.44 25.09
CA GLU A 25 -6.19 -15.29 26.01
C GLU A 25 -4.76 -15.15 26.56
N GLU A 26 -4.08 -16.27 26.83
CA GLU A 26 -2.70 -16.24 27.31
C GLU A 26 -1.73 -15.72 26.22
N VAL A 27 -1.98 -16.09 24.95
CA VAL A 27 -1.16 -15.65 23.81
C VAL A 27 -1.42 -14.19 23.48
N LYS A 28 -2.67 -13.70 23.62
CA LYS A 28 -3.01 -12.29 23.44
C LYS A 28 -2.19 -11.37 24.31
N LYS A 29 -1.94 -11.75 25.56
CA LYS A 29 -1.14 -10.97 26.54
C LYS A 29 0.32 -10.79 26.09
N GLU A 30 0.79 -11.65 25.21
CA GLU A 30 2.15 -11.60 24.66
C GLU A 30 2.26 -10.80 23.35
N CYS A 31 1.14 -10.23 22.87
CA CYS A 31 1.08 -9.45 21.64
C CYS A 31 1.35 -7.96 21.87
N ALA A 32 2.04 -7.34 20.92
CA ALA A 32 2.17 -5.88 20.80
C ALA A 32 1.98 -5.43 19.36
N ILE A 33 1.48 -4.21 19.17
CA ILE A 33 1.30 -3.57 17.85
C ILE A 33 2.17 -2.32 17.79
N LEU A 34 3.20 -2.36 16.96
CA LEU A 34 4.07 -1.24 16.63
C LEU A 34 3.46 -0.48 15.44
N CYS A 35 2.88 0.68 15.71
CA CYS A 35 2.23 1.51 14.70
C CYS A 35 2.43 3.00 14.98
N SER A 36 2.00 3.86 14.04
CA SER A 36 2.07 5.31 14.20
C SER A 36 1.16 5.81 15.33
N GLU A 37 1.49 6.98 15.89
CA GLU A 37 0.65 7.63 16.91
C GLU A 37 -0.78 7.90 16.43
N ALA A 38 -0.95 8.16 15.12
CA ALA A 38 -2.28 8.37 14.54
C ALA A 38 -3.19 7.13 14.67
N SER A 39 -2.61 5.94 14.82
CA SER A 39 -3.31 4.66 14.88
C SER A 39 -3.45 4.06 16.28
N ILE A 40 -3.14 4.83 17.33
CA ILE A 40 -3.22 4.36 18.73
C ILE A 40 -4.61 3.85 19.09
N LYS A 41 -5.66 4.58 18.67
CA LYS A 41 -7.05 4.20 18.97
C LYS A 41 -7.43 2.86 18.36
N GLU A 42 -6.95 2.61 17.14
CA GLU A 42 -7.22 1.37 16.44
C GLU A 42 -6.38 0.21 16.99
N ALA A 43 -5.16 0.45 17.46
CA ALA A 43 -4.32 -0.57 18.08
C ALA A 43 -4.81 -0.95 19.49
N GLY A 44 -5.47 -0.02 20.20
CA GLY A 44 -6.06 -0.26 21.53
C GLY A 44 -5.03 -0.65 22.58
N GLU A 45 -5.35 -1.64 23.40
CA GLU A 45 -4.50 -2.12 24.50
C GLU A 45 -3.18 -2.77 24.05
N TYR A 46 -3.08 -3.20 22.79
CA TYR A 46 -1.88 -3.81 22.23
C TYR A 46 -0.86 -2.78 21.72
N TYR A 47 -1.18 -1.49 21.78
CA TYR A 47 -0.30 -0.45 21.26
C TYR A 47 1.04 -0.42 22.00
N ALA A 48 2.12 -0.47 21.23
CA ALA A 48 3.48 -0.20 21.68
C ALA A 48 4.04 1.02 20.92
N ALA A 49 4.43 2.05 21.66
CA ALA A 49 4.86 3.33 21.09
C ALA A 49 6.15 3.23 20.27
N LYS A 50 7.06 2.33 20.67
CA LYS A 50 8.38 2.12 20.05
C LYS A 50 9.02 0.86 20.60
N LEU A 51 10.13 0.48 19.99
CA LEU A 51 11.08 -0.47 20.59
C LEU A 51 11.60 0.09 21.93
N ASP A 52 12.14 -0.75 22.78
CA ASP A 52 12.77 -0.28 24.00
C ASP A 52 14.03 0.57 23.74
N SER A 53 14.67 1.07 24.80
CA SER A 53 15.85 1.93 24.68
C SER A 53 17.07 1.26 24.05
N ASN A 54 17.03 -0.06 23.86
CA ASN A 54 18.10 -0.88 23.27
C ASN A 54 17.69 -1.46 21.92
N ASP A 55 16.62 -0.94 21.30
CA ASP A 55 16.05 -1.43 20.04
C ASP A 55 15.53 -2.89 20.12
N VAL A 56 15.15 -3.34 21.31
CA VAL A 56 14.61 -4.69 21.57
C VAL A 56 13.09 -4.71 21.38
N LEU A 57 12.57 -5.79 20.84
CA LEU A 57 11.14 -6.00 20.65
C LEU A 57 10.40 -6.05 21.99
N PRO A 58 9.30 -5.29 22.19
CA PRO A 58 8.65 -5.12 23.48
C PRO A 58 8.01 -6.39 24.03
N ASN A 59 7.47 -7.24 23.19
CA ASN A 59 6.75 -8.45 23.59
C ASN A 59 7.32 -9.69 22.88
N ARG A 60 6.76 -10.87 23.16
CA ARG A 60 7.11 -12.08 22.44
C ARG A 60 6.57 -12.07 21.01
N ILE A 61 5.36 -11.57 20.80
CA ILE A 61 4.74 -11.47 19.46
C ILE A 61 4.53 -9.98 19.15
N ASN A 62 5.21 -9.50 18.11
CA ASN A 62 5.23 -8.09 17.75
C ASN A 62 4.73 -7.90 16.33
N PHE A 63 3.60 -7.26 16.18
CA PHE A 63 3.09 -6.84 14.89
C PHE A 63 3.58 -5.43 14.58
N ALA A 64 3.95 -5.18 13.33
CA ALA A 64 4.42 -3.88 12.88
C ALA A 64 3.70 -3.43 11.62
N THR A 65 3.34 -2.16 11.55
CA THR A 65 2.81 -1.51 10.35
C THR A 65 3.93 -0.79 9.58
N CYS A 66 3.60 -0.23 8.43
CA CYS A 66 4.58 0.32 7.47
C CYS A 66 5.52 1.37 8.05
N CYS A 67 5.16 2.09 9.10
CA CYS A 67 6.05 3.06 9.77
C CYS A 67 7.25 2.41 10.46
N TYR A 68 7.20 1.09 10.70
CA TYR A 68 8.28 0.29 11.26
C TYR A 68 9.00 -0.61 10.24
N PHE A 69 8.65 -0.53 8.96
CA PHE A 69 9.34 -1.29 7.92
C PHE A 69 10.68 -0.68 7.54
N THR A 70 10.85 0.60 7.82
CA THR A 70 12.08 1.37 7.55
C THR A 70 12.40 2.27 8.73
N GLY A 71 13.68 2.64 8.87
CA GLY A 71 14.09 3.65 9.86
C GLY A 71 14.20 3.15 11.30
N ILE A 72 14.12 1.84 11.52
CA ILE A 72 14.39 1.19 12.80
C ILE A 72 15.47 0.14 12.65
N ASP A 73 16.18 -0.13 13.71
CA ASP A 73 17.02 -1.30 13.88
C ASP A 73 16.43 -2.19 14.96
N ILE A 74 16.56 -3.51 14.82
CA ILE A 74 16.06 -4.47 15.81
C ILE A 74 17.25 -5.25 16.35
N SER A 75 17.52 -5.06 17.65
CA SER A 75 18.61 -5.68 18.39
C SER A 75 18.09 -6.89 19.17
N ASP A 76 17.61 -7.89 18.45
CA ASP A 76 17.01 -9.09 19.01
C ASP A 76 17.14 -10.28 18.06
N ASN A 77 17.03 -11.51 18.60
CA ASN A 77 16.86 -12.70 17.78
C ASN A 77 15.36 -12.99 17.65
N TYR A 78 14.87 -13.09 16.42
CA TYR A 78 13.45 -13.28 16.19
C TYR A 78 13.15 -14.08 14.93
N HIS A 79 11.94 -14.64 14.88
CA HIS A 79 11.33 -15.17 13.67
C HIS A 79 10.63 -14.04 12.92
N LEU A 80 10.96 -13.87 11.65
CA LEU A 80 10.32 -12.86 10.79
C LEU A 80 9.17 -13.51 10.03
N ILE A 81 7.99 -12.84 10.07
CA ILE A 81 6.85 -13.16 9.21
C ILE A 81 6.46 -11.88 8.47
N THR A 82 6.63 -11.88 7.16
CA THR A 82 6.23 -10.76 6.30
C THR A 82 4.91 -11.09 5.61
N VAL A 83 3.88 -10.28 5.86
CA VAL A 83 2.54 -10.49 5.29
C VAL A 83 2.25 -9.45 4.21
N SER A 84 1.94 -9.93 3.01
CA SER A 84 1.56 -9.11 1.87
C SER A 84 0.20 -9.53 1.33
N ASP A 85 -0.81 -8.68 1.51
CA ASP A 85 -2.20 -8.98 1.17
C ASP A 85 -2.65 -8.18 -0.07
N SER A 86 -2.79 -8.87 -1.20
CA SER A 86 -3.19 -8.27 -2.48
C SER A 86 -4.66 -7.80 -2.52
N ARG A 87 -5.46 -8.12 -1.51
CA ARG A 87 -6.83 -7.63 -1.38
C ARG A 87 -6.91 -6.17 -0.94
N ARG A 88 -5.77 -5.61 -0.45
CA ARG A 88 -5.65 -4.24 0.03
C ARG A 88 -4.38 -3.62 -0.51
N ASP A 89 -4.50 -2.60 -1.32
CA ASP A 89 -3.36 -1.94 -1.98
C ASP A 89 -2.28 -1.47 -1.00
N TYR A 90 -2.69 -0.95 0.16
CA TYR A 90 -1.75 -0.48 1.18
C TYR A 90 -1.00 -1.61 1.91
N SER A 91 -1.45 -2.85 1.78
CA SER A 91 -0.80 -4.04 2.37
C SER A 91 0.05 -4.82 1.36
N MET A 92 0.01 -4.44 0.08
CA MET A 92 0.89 -5.03 -0.93
C MET A 92 2.31 -4.51 -0.77
N LEU A 93 3.26 -5.43 -0.81
CA LEU A 93 4.68 -5.12 -0.67
C LEU A 93 5.43 -5.35 -1.99
N THR A 94 6.30 -4.42 -2.35
CA THR A 94 7.31 -4.64 -3.39
C THR A 94 8.44 -5.51 -2.84
N LEU A 95 9.24 -6.11 -3.71
CA LEU A 95 10.44 -6.86 -3.30
C LEU A 95 11.39 -6.01 -2.47
N ASP A 96 11.59 -4.74 -2.86
CA ASP A 96 12.43 -3.79 -2.12
C ASP A 96 11.92 -3.56 -0.68
N ARG A 97 10.59 -3.47 -0.51
CA ARG A 97 9.98 -3.36 0.83
C ARG A 97 10.20 -4.62 1.66
N MET A 98 10.06 -5.81 1.07
CA MET A 98 10.35 -7.08 1.75
C MET A 98 11.82 -7.15 2.16
N THR A 99 12.74 -6.77 1.28
CA THR A 99 14.17 -6.69 1.58
C THR A 99 14.49 -5.67 2.69
N GLN A 100 13.82 -4.52 2.70
CA GLN A 100 13.97 -3.53 3.76
C GLN A 100 13.50 -4.06 5.12
N ILE A 101 12.39 -4.79 5.17
CA ILE A 101 11.88 -5.43 6.38
C ILE A 101 12.89 -6.47 6.88
N TYR A 102 13.38 -7.34 6.01
CA TYR A 102 14.40 -8.32 6.32
C TYR A 102 15.68 -7.67 6.89
N GLY A 103 16.11 -6.56 6.31
CA GLY A 103 17.30 -5.82 6.72
C GLY A 103 17.19 -5.04 8.04
N ARG A 104 16.14 -5.27 8.86
CA ARG A 104 15.98 -4.58 10.16
C ARG A 104 16.77 -5.22 11.30
N CYS A 105 17.12 -6.49 11.18
CA CYS A 105 17.99 -7.17 12.14
C CYS A 105 19.42 -6.63 12.03
N ARG A 106 20.02 -6.23 13.14
CA ARG A 106 21.33 -5.56 13.15
C ARG A 106 22.31 -6.18 14.16
N GLY A 107 23.60 -5.86 13.94
CA GLY A 107 24.68 -6.27 14.82
C GLY A 107 24.93 -7.77 14.79
N GLU A 108 25.03 -8.37 15.96
CA GLU A 108 25.26 -9.82 16.15
C GLU A 108 23.97 -10.65 16.21
N TYR A 109 22.80 -9.97 16.17
CA TYR A 109 21.49 -10.61 16.23
C TYR A 109 21.12 -11.27 14.90
N LYS A 110 20.20 -12.23 14.94
CA LYS A 110 19.84 -13.06 13.80
C LYS A 110 18.34 -13.21 13.62
N ILE A 111 17.93 -13.22 12.35
CA ILE A 111 16.64 -13.74 11.96
C ILE A 111 16.71 -15.26 12.01
N LEU A 112 15.97 -15.86 12.96
CA LEU A 112 15.96 -17.30 13.21
C LEU A 112 15.22 -18.07 12.10
N SER A 113 14.18 -17.49 11.54
CA SER A 113 13.51 -17.93 10.33
C SER A 113 12.86 -16.76 9.61
N ASP A 114 12.74 -16.84 8.30
CA ASP A 114 12.04 -15.89 7.47
C ASP A 114 10.89 -16.57 6.72
N THR A 115 9.69 -16.03 6.88
CA THR A 115 8.48 -16.58 6.26
C THR A 115 7.72 -15.46 5.58
N ILE A 116 7.43 -15.60 4.29
CA ILE A 116 6.63 -14.65 3.53
C ILE A 116 5.25 -15.26 3.27
N VAL A 117 4.22 -14.60 3.81
CA VAL A 117 2.80 -14.95 3.62
C VAL A 117 2.21 -13.98 2.61
N TYR A 118 1.75 -14.48 1.48
CA TYR A 118 1.14 -13.66 0.44
C TYR A 118 -0.07 -14.36 -0.19
N ASN A 119 -0.91 -13.59 -0.82
CA ASN A 119 -1.98 -14.08 -1.68
C ASN A 119 -1.85 -13.45 -3.07
N THR A 120 -2.48 -14.08 -4.03
CA THR A 120 -2.62 -13.58 -5.39
C THR A 120 -4.08 -13.27 -5.67
N LYS A 121 -4.31 -12.42 -6.65
CA LYS A 121 -5.64 -12.06 -7.09
C LYS A 121 -5.66 -11.95 -8.60
N ASP A 122 -6.65 -12.57 -9.20
CA ASP A 122 -6.91 -12.39 -10.62
C ASP A 122 -7.48 -10.99 -10.85
N TYR A 123 -6.65 -10.13 -11.44
CA TYR A 123 -7.03 -8.78 -11.85
C TYR A 123 -7.22 -8.76 -13.36
N ALA A 124 -8.17 -7.96 -13.83
CA ALA A 124 -8.25 -7.60 -15.25
C ALA A 124 -6.97 -6.84 -15.63
N LEU A 125 -6.00 -7.57 -16.15
CA LEU A 125 -4.72 -6.99 -16.52
C LEU A 125 -4.88 -6.16 -17.80
N VAL A 126 -4.16 -5.05 -17.83
CA VAL A 126 -3.97 -4.28 -19.05
C VAL A 126 -3.16 -5.12 -20.06
N GLU A 127 -3.66 -5.26 -21.27
CA GLU A 127 -3.01 -6.10 -22.31
C GLU A 127 -1.60 -5.61 -22.66
N ASP A 128 -1.44 -4.30 -22.82
CA ASP A 128 -0.16 -3.69 -23.18
C ASP A 128 0.24 -2.57 -22.22
N MET A 129 1.19 -2.86 -21.33
CA MET A 129 1.74 -1.90 -20.37
C MET A 129 2.50 -0.74 -21.04
N ARG A 130 3.00 -0.90 -22.26
CA ARG A 130 3.72 0.17 -22.95
C ARG A 130 2.79 1.30 -23.35
N THR A 131 1.54 0.98 -23.67
CA THR A 131 0.53 1.98 -24.08
C THR A 131 -0.38 2.41 -22.93
N TYR A 132 -0.32 1.74 -21.79
CA TYR A 132 -1.19 2.03 -20.65
C TYR A 132 -1.04 3.45 -20.12
N PRO A 133 0.17 3.97 -19.83
CA PRO A 133 0.36 5.34 -19.38
C PRO A 133 -0.26 6.37 -20.33
N ASP A 134 0.01 6.20 -21.63
CA ASP A 134 -0.56 7.08 -22.66
C ASP A 134 -2.09 7.01 -22.75
N SER A 135 -2.67 5.84 -22.47
CA SER A 135 -4.12 5.67 -22.43
C SER A 135 -4.76 6.47 -21.29
N LEU A 136 -4.14 6.47 -20.10
CA LEU A 136 -4.57 7.26 -18.96
C LEU A 136 -4.47 8.76 -19.21
N VAL A 137 -3.35 9.22 -19.77
CA VAL A 137 -3.14 10.61 -20.16
C VAL A 137 -4.16 11.03 -21.21
N ARG A 138 -4.42 10.21 -22.23
CA ARG A 138 -5.46 10.48 -23.25
C ARG A 138 -6.85 10.57 -22.63
N LYS A 139 -7.18 9.69 -21.65
CA LYS A 139 -8.45 9.73 -20.91
C LYS A 139 -8.58 11.02 -20.14
N ALA A 140 -7.55 11.45 -19.39
CA ALA A 140 -7.50 12.72 -18.70
C ALA A 140 -7.72 13.91 -19.66
N ASN A 141 -6.97 13.97 -20.74
CA ASN A 141 -7.04 15.05 -21.74
C ASN A 141 -8.39 15.13 -22.45
N LYS A 142 -9.07 13.99 -22.69
CA LYS A 142 -10.45 14.03 -23.23
C LYS A 142 -11.40 14.75 -22.30
N VAL A 143 -11.33 14.46 -21.00
CA VAL A 143 -12.19 15.11 -20.00
C VAL A 143 -11.84 16.59 -19.86
N LEU A 144 -10.54 16.95 -19.86
CA LEU A 144 -10.10 18.34 -19.80
C LEU A 144 -10.65 19.16 -20.98
N ARG A 145 -10.60 18.62 -22.19
CA ARG A 145 -11.17 19.29 -23.38
C ARG A 145 -12.67 19.53 -23.24
N LEU A 146 -13.42 18.57 -22.67
CA LEU A 146 -14.85 18.76 -22.44
C LEU A 146 -15.12 19.83 -21.38
N ILE A 147 -14.32 19.90 -20.31
CA ILE A 147 -14.42 20.94 -19.29
C ILE A 147 -14.13 22.32 -19.91
N THR A 148 -13.04 22.45 -20.67
CA THR A 148 -12.68 23.72 -21.33
C THR A 148 -13.77 24.15 -22.30
N ALA A 149 -14.28 23.26 -23.13
CA ALA A 149 -15.37 23.59 -24.06
C ALA A 149 -16.64 24.05 -23.32
N ALA A 150 -16.97 23.42 -22.18
CA ALA A 150 -18.09 23.85 -21.35
C ALA A 150 -17.89 25.28 -20.76
N ASP A 151 -16.63 25.58 -20.35
CA ASP A 151 -16.25 26.91 -19.89
C ASP A 151 -16.39 27.97 -21.00
N ASP A 152 -15.84 27.65 -22.19
CA ASP A 152 -15.91 28.57 -23.34
C ASP A 152 -17.37 28.87 -23.77
N ILE A 153 -18.22 27.82 -23.82
CA ILE A 153 -19.64 27.97 -24.19
C ILE A 153 -20.43 28.78 -23.16
N SER A 154 -20.09 28.64 -21.89
CA SER A 154 -20.79 29.32 -20.79
C SER A 154 -20.28 30.76 -20.52
N GLN A 155 -19.25 31.20 -21.23
CA GLN A 155 -18.63 32.49 -21.02
C GLN A 155 -19.64 33.64 -21.31
N GLY A 156 -19.91 34.46 -20.29
CA GLY A 156 -20.84 35.55 -20.37
C GLY A 156 -22.32 35.21 -20.18
N ASP A 157 -22.68 33.93 -20.02
CA ASP A 157 -24.05 33.49 -19.74
C ASP A 157 -24.13 32.76 -18.38
N TYR A 158 -24.73 33.45 -17.38
CA TYR A 158 -24.86 32.91 -16.02
C TYR A 158 -25.74 31.63 -15.95
N THR A 159 -26.77 31.55 -16.78
CA THR A 159 -27.67 30.39 -16.81
C THR A 159 -26.93 29.15 -17.33
N LEU A 160 -26.18 29.30 -18.42
CA LEU A 160 -25.34 28.26 -18.99
C LEU A 160 -24.21 27.89 -18.02
N ALA A 161 -23.58 28.86 -17.36
CA ALA A 161 -22.53 28.59 -16.37
C ALA A 161 -23.02 27.68 -15.21
N ASN A 162 -24.22 27.94 -14.70
CA ASN A 162 -24.85 27.11 -13.68
C ASN A 162 -25.16 25.68 -14.18
N LEU A 163 -25.72 25.55 -15.38
CA LEU A 163 -26.01 24.28 -16.00
C LEU A 163 -24.72 23.47 -16.20
N PHE A 164 -23.70 24.08 -16.79
CA PHE A 164 -22.43 23.41 -17.05
C PHE A 164 -21.64 23.12 -15.77
N SER A 165 -21.86 23.80 -14.65
CA SER A 165 -21.24 23.43 -13.37
C SER A 165 -21.63 22.00 -12.93
N ILE A 166 -22.92 21.66 -13.08
CA ILE A 166 -23.43 20.29 -12.78
C ILE A 166 -22.85 19.29 -13.76
N VAL A 167 -22.81 19.62 -15.05
CA VAL A 167 -22.27 18.77 -16.11
C VAL A 167 -20.77 18.49 -15.88
N LYS A 168 -20.00 19.52 -15.46
CA LYS A 168 -18.56 19.35 -15.16
C LYS A 168 -18.31 18.38 -14.03
N GLU A 169 -19.10 18.41 -12.96
CA GLU A 169 -18.94 17.44 -11.87
C GLU A 169 -19.19 16.00 -12.37
N ALA A 170 -20.24 15.78 -13.15
CA ALA A 170 -20.51 14.47 -13.75
C ALA A 170 -19.43 14.01 -14.76
N ILE A 171 -18.82 14.95 -15.49
CA ILE A 171 -17.74 14.66 -16.44
C ILE A 171 -16.44 14.29 -15.71
N LYS A 172 -16.14 14.92 -14.57
CA LYS A 172 -14.94 14.60 -13.77
C LYS A 172 -14.90 13.13 -13.38
N ASP A 173 -16.03 12.53 -13.02
CA ASP A 173 -16.10 11.12 -12.64
C ASP A 173 -15.68 10.19 -13.80
N LYS A 174 -15.72 10.68 -15.05
CA LYS A 174 -15.19 9.95 -16.21
C LYS A 174 -13.66 9.98 -16.32
N ALA A 175 -13.01 10.92 -15.60
CA ALA A 175 -11.55 10.97 -15.48
C ALA A 175 -11.05 10.21 -14.25
N GLN A 176 -11.61 9.05 -14.00
CA GLN A 176 -11.22 8.17 -12.90
C GLN A 176 -10.80 6.81 -13.44
N GLU A 177 -9.91 6.16 -12.72
CA GLU A 177 -9.49 4.79 -13.00
C GLU A 177 -9.50 3.96 -11.71
N ARG A 178 -9.78 2.65 -11.83
CA ARG A 178 -9.74 1.69 -10.74
C ARG A 178 -8.87 0.51 -11.15
N ILE A 179 -7.99 0.09 -10.26
CA ILE A 179 -7.22 -1.15 -10.45
C ILE A 179 -7.87 -2.31 -9.70
N SER A 180 -8.52 -2.02 -8.59
CA SER A 180 -9.18 -3.01 -7.72
C SER A 180 -10.57 -2.52 -7.30
N ASN A 181 -11.14 -3.12 -6.26
CA ASN A 181 -12.39 -2.66 -5.63
C ASN A 181 -12.20 -1.41 -4.76
N ASP A 182 -11.02 -0.80 -4.77
CA ASP A 182 -10.69 0.40 -4.02
C ASP A 182 -11.36 1.65 -4.61
N GLU A 183 -11.19 2.76 -3.92
CA GLU A 183 -11.71 4.04 -4.37
C GLU A 183 -11.13 4.43 -5.74
N PRO A 184 -11.94 5.04 -6.62
CA PRO A 184 -11.47 5.46 -7.92
C PRO A 184 -10.41 6.57 -7.80
N ILE A 185 -9.34 6.43 -8.56
CA ILE A 185 -8.23 7.39 -8.61
C ILE A 185 -8.49 8.41 -9.70
N ASN A 186 -8.46 9.68 -9.34
CA ASN A 186 -8.68 10.78 -10.28
C ASN A 186 -7.46 10.96 -11.20
N LEU A 187 -7.72 11.06 -12.51
CA LEU A 187 -6.70 11.33 -13.53
C LEU A 187 -6.50 12.83 -13.78
N ILE A 188 -7.36 13.69 -13.20
CA ILE A 188 -7.26 15.15 -13.27
C ILE A 188 -7.28 15.73 -11.86
N ARG A 189 -6.64 16.89 -11.69
CA ARG A 189 -6.62 17.65 -10.43
C ARG A 189 -6.71 19.15 -10.71
N ARG A 190 -7.01 19.96 -9.70
CA ARG A 190 -6.83 21.41 -9.79
C ARG A 190 -5.39 21.80 -9.49
N ASN A 191 -4.84 22.72 -10.26
CA ASN A 191 -3.54 23.35 -9.96
C ASN A 191 -3.72 24.49 -8.97
N ILE A 192 -2.64 25.20 -8.63
CA ILE A 192 -2.63 26.33 -7.70
C ILE A 192 -3.45 27.54 -8.19
N TYR A 193 -3.73 27.61 -9.49
CA TYR A 193 -4.56 28.66 -10.12
C TYR A 193 -6.04 28.25 -10.24
N GLY A 194 -6.41 27.07 -9.73
CA GLY A 194 -7.78 26.55 -9.81
C GLY A 194 -8.15 25.87 -11.13
N GLU A 195 -7.22 25.78 -12.08
CA GLU A 195 -7.42 25.15 -13.39
C GLU A 195 -7.29 23.62 -13.29
N TYR A 196 -8.06 22.90 -14.10
CA TYR A 196 -7.93 21.46 -14.20
C TYR A 196 -6.75 21.06 -15.10
N VAL A 197 -5.91 20.19 -14.57
CA VAL A 197 -4.71 19.65 -15.24
C VAL A 197 -4.63 18.15 -15.02
N PRO A 198 -3.86 17.40 -15.85
CA PRO A 198 -3.62 15.96 -15.60
C PRO A 198 -2.97 15.75 -14.24
N ALA A 199 -3.40 14.70 -13.52
CA ALA A 199 -2.84 14.29 -12.24
C ALA A 199 -1.73 13.26 -12.47
N TYR A 200 -0.58 13.70 -12.98
CA TYR A 200 0.52 12.79 -13.36
C TYR A 200 0.97 11.85 -12.24
N LEU A 201 1.06 12.32 -10.98
CA LEU A 201 1.42 11.47 -9.84
C LEU A 201 0.41 10.31 -9.64
N ASN A 202 -0.88 10.57 -9.88
CA ASN A 202 -1.90 9.52 -9.80
C ASN A 202 -1.79 8.54 -10.98
N ILE A 203 -1.41 9.05 -12.16
CA ILE A 203 -1.16 8.21 -13.34
C ILE A 203 0.04 7.32 -13.11
N ASP A 204 1.15 7.86 -12.62
CA ASP A 204 2.36 7.10 -12.27
C ASP A 204 2.05 6.03 -11.22
N TYR A 205 1.31 6.39 -10.18
CA TYR A 205 0.86 5.43 -9.15
C TYR A 205 0.05 4.26 -9.76
N LEU A 206 -0.89 4.55 -10.68
CA LEU A 206 -1.68 3.51 -11.36
C LEU A 206 -0.80 2.58 -12.21
N VAL A 207 0.20 3.14 -12.88
CA VAL A 207 1.16 2.37 -13.69
C VAL A 207 2.00 1.46 -12.80
N GLU A 208 2.61 2.01 -11.75
CA GLU A 208 3.41 1.23 -10.80
C GLU A 208 2.59 0.11 -10.14
N ARG A 209 1.34 0.39 -9.78
CA ARG A 209 0.43 -0.62 -9.22
C ARG A 209 0.12 -1.72 -10.22
N MET A 210 -0.16 -1.38 -11.47
CA MET A 210 -0.43 -2.39 -12.50
C MET A 210 0.80 -3.26 -12.78
N GLU A 211 2.00 -2.68 -12.80
CA GLU A 211 3.26 -3.41 -12.92
C GLU A 211 3.48 -4.37 -11.74
N LEU A 212 3.22 -3.91 -10.53
CA LEU A 212 3.31 -4.73 -9.33
C LEU A 212 2.35 -5.93 -9.38
N TYR A 213 1.10 -5.72 -9.76
CA TYR A 213 0.12 -6.80 -9.92
C TYR A 213 0.57 -7.82 -10.97
N ARG A 214 0.98 -7.38 -12.14
CA ARG A 214 1.46 -8.28 -13.21
C ARG A 214 2.72 -9.03 -12.82
N GLY A 215 3.64 -8.36 -12.14
CA GLY A 215 4.95 -8.90 -11.81
C GLY A 215 4.94 -9.91 -10.68
N LEU A 216 4.15 -9.64 -9.63
CA LEU A 216 4.23 -10.41 -8.38
C LEU A 216 2.93 -11.09 -7.97
N TYR A 217 1.78 -10.42 -8.15
CA TYR A 217 0.54 -10.84 -7.50
C TYR A 217 -0.49 -11.49 -8.42
N PHE A 218 -0.22 -11.58 -9.70
CA PHE A 218 -1.13 -12.22 -10.67
C PHE A 218 -1.14 -13.75 -10.54
N LEU A 219 0.04 -14.35 -10.39
CA LEU A 219 0.20 -15.80 -10.25
C LEU A 219 1.12 -16.10 -9.05
N PRO A 220 0.82 -17.16 -8.25
CA PRO A 220 1.66 -17.54 -7.11
C PRO A 220 3.12 -17.80 -7.48
N GLU A 221 3.35 -18.38 -8.66
CA GLU A 221 4.67 -18.72 -9.18
C GLU A 221 5.52 -17.46 -9.40
N LYS A 222 4.91 -16.34 -9.79
CA LYS A 222 5.63 -15.07 -10.03
C LYS A 222 6.28 -14.52 -8.77
N MET A 223 5.56 -14.51 -7.67
CA MET A 223 6.12 -14.12 -6.38
C MET A 223 7.25 -15.06 -5.97
N LYS A 224 7.04 -16.38 -6.08
CA LYS A 224 8.05 -17.36 -5.75
C LYS A 224 9.33 -17.20 -6.59
N GLU A 225 9.21 -17.09 -7.91
CA GLU A 225 10.34 -16.86 -8.83
C GLU A 225 11.11 -15.59 -8.48
N ALA A 226 10.41 -14.52 -8.10
CA ALA A 226 11.01 -13.25 -7.73
C ALA A 226 11.78 -13.35 -6.41
N LEU A 227 11.22 -14.02 -5.41
CA LEU A 227 11.87 -14.26 -4.11
C LEU A 227 13.08 -15.17 -4.25
N ASP A 228 12.99 -16.26 -5.04
CA ASP A 228 14.11 -17.17 -5.29
C ASP A 228 15.29 -16.44 -5.97
N LYS A 229 15.01 -15.50 -6.89
CA LYS A 229 16.06 -14.66 -7.48
C LYS A 229 16.74 -13.74 -6.47
N CYS A 230 15.97 -13.13 -5.57
CA CYS A 230 16.53 -12.28 -4.50
C CYS A 230 17.40 -13.11 -3.52
N ALA A 231 16.97 -14.29 -3.13
CA ALA A 231 17.74 -15.18 -2.25
C ALA A 231 19.09 -15.60 -2.86
N ASN A 232 19.14 -15.79 -4.19
CA ASN A 232 20.39 -16.15 -4.90
C ASN A 232 21.36 -14.99 -5.07
N ILE A 233 20.94 -13.74 -4.87
CA ILE A 233 21.81 -12.54 -4.91
C ILE A 233 22.45 -12.28 -3.53
N ALA A 234 21.82 -12.78 -2.47
CA ALA A 234 22.28 -12.58 -1.08
C ALA A 234 23.27 -13.65 -0.59
N GLN A 235 23.60 -14.66 -1.42
CA GLN A 235 24.66 -15.64 -1.22
C GLN A 235 25.96 -15.22 -1.91
#